data_d62a630081f51abda2e37538158d1e94
#
_entry.id   d62a630081f51abda2e37538158d1e94
#
_cell.length_a   1.000
_cell.length_b   1.000
_cell.length_c   1.000
_cell.angle_alpha   90.00
_cell.angle_beta   90.00
_cell.angle_gamma   90.00
#
_symmetry.space_group_name_H-M   'P 1'
#
loop_
_entity.id
_entity.type
_entity.pdbx_description
1 polymer ?
#
loop_
_entity_poly.entity_id
_entity_poly.type
_entity_poly.pdbx_seq_one_letter_code
_entity_poly.pdbx_strand_id
1 'polypeptide(L)'
;MAVFSVSTHPLFRLSMQSVPELARRVCFILCEPAHPGNIGSAARAIKTMGFRDLRVVAPREADYRTHEEALAYATSSADVLEASKSYATLAQALEGVTHAWAMTGYDREFGAPLTPMRQAASETASRLSALEGSIAFVFGTERSGLTNEEVCLCQGCAAIPADPASPSLNLSQAVQIAAYEMQLALLDARGDAGALYDWQGRFAHEEPAPLEAVEGFFDHWERAMAACGAHDPKKPRHFCLLYTSD
;
A
#
# COMPACT_ATOMS: atom_id res chain seq x y z
N MET A 1 -44.43 -5.02 22.15
CA MET A 1 -43.23 -5.44 21.38
C MET A 1 -43.10 -4.51 20.19
N ALA A 2 -42.20 -3.49 20.31
CA ALA A 2 -41.92 -2.57 19.21
C ALA A 2 -40.74 -3.14 18.44
N VAL A 3 -41.01 -3.56 17.19
CA VAL A 3 -39.96 -3.98 16.23
C VAL A 3 -39.31 -2.73 15.72
N PHE A 4 -38.08 -2.43 16.16
CA PHE A 4 -37.25 -1.40 15.56
C PHE A 4 -36.86 -1.87 14.16
N SER A 5 -37.48 -1.29 13.13
CA SER A 5 -37.05 -1.38 11.74
C SER A 5 -35.72 -0.63 11.63
N VAL A 6 -34.63 -1.36 11.47
CA VAL A 6 -33.33 -0.78 11.15
C VAL A 6 -33.44 -0.14 9.77
N SER A 7 -33.36 1.17 9.72
CA SER A 7 -33.38 1.96 8.48
C SER A 7 -32.22 1.52 7.58
N THR A 8 -32.55 0.95 6.41
CA THR A 8 -31.59 0.52 5.39
C THR A 8 -31.16 1.69 4.49
N HIS A 9 -30.95 2.89 5.05
CA HIS A 9 -30.49 4.02 4.26
C HIS A 9 -29.06 3.76 3.74
N PRO A 10 -28.77 3.93 2.44
CA PRO A 10 -27.46 3.62 1.84
C PRO A 10 -26.29 4.33 2.53
N LEU A 11 -26.48 5.54 3.03
CA LEU A 11 -25.46 6.30 3.78
C LEU A 11 -25.04 5.63 5.11
N PHE A 12 -25.98 4.90 5.76
CA PHE A 12 -25.65 4.19 7.01
C PHE A 12 -24.84 2.92 6.74
N ARG A 13 -25.03 2.31 5.57
CA ARG A 13 -24.26 1.13 5.14
C ARG A 13 -22.80 1.48 4.79
N LEU A 14 -22.56 2.65 4.18
CA LEU A 14 -21.20 3.10 3.81
C LEU A 14 -20.35 3.42 5.06
N SER A 15 -20.97 3.98 6.12
CA SER A 15 -20.25 4.32 7.36
C SER A 15 -19.77 3.10 8.17
N MET A 16 -20.22 1.88 7.83
CA MET A 16 -19.87 0.63 8.51
C MET A 16 -18.90 -0.27 7.70
N GLN A 17 -18.45 0.16 6.51
CA GLN A 17 -17.52 -0.64 5.70
C GLN A 17 -16.17 -0.78 6.39
N SER A 18 -15.62 -1.99 6.41
CA SER A 18 -14.29 -2.28 6.95
C SER A 18 -13.17 -1.73 6.05
N VAL A 19 -11.97 -1.55 6.61
CA VAL A 19 -10.79 -1.13 5.82
C VAL A 19 -10.57 -2.04 4.59
N PRO A 20 -10.64 -3.40 4.69
CA PRO A 20 -10.52 -4.26 3.52
C PRO A 20 -11.62 -4.07 2.46
N GLU A 21 -12.83 -3.69 2.85
CA GLU A 21 -13.92 -3.40 1.89
C GLU A 21 -13.66 -2.08 1.15
N LEU A 22 -13.22 -1.03 1.86
CA LEU A 22 -12.84 0.24 1.25
C LEU A 22 -11.61 0.08 0.34
N ALA A 23 -10.62 -0.70 0.77
CA ALA A 23 -9.40 -0.97 -0.01
C ALA A 23 -9.70 -1.64 -1.37
N ARG A 24 -10.75 -2.46 -1.49
CA ARG A 24 -11.18 -3.06 -2.77
C ARG A 24 -11.71 -2.04 -3.77
N ARG A 25 -12.01 -0.84 -3.33
CA ARG A 25 -12.51 0.27 -4.15
C ARG A 25 -11.43 1.27 -4.54
N VAL A 26 -10.18 0.98 -4.20
CA VAL A 26 -9.01 1.75 -4.63
C VAL A 26 -8.28 0.97 -5.70
N CYS A 27 -8.06 1.57 -6.86
CA CYS A 27 -7.29 0.98 -7.95
C CYS A 27 -6.03 1.80 -8.26
N PHE A 28 -4.99 1.11 -8.70
CA PHE A 28 -3.72 1.67 -9.12
C PHE A 28 -3.54 1.40 -10.60
N ILE A 29 -3.37 2.47 -11.39
CA ILE A 29 -3.29 2.41 -12.85
C ILE A 29 -1.90 2.83 -13.28
N LEU A 30 -1.22 1.98 -14.04
CA LEU A 30 0.09 2.24 -14.63
C LEU A 30 -0.09 2.48 -16.13
N CYS A 31 0.25 3.67 -16.62
CA CYS A 31 0.19 4.03 -18.03
C CYS A 31 1.53 3.78 -18.69
N GLU A 32 1.52 2.97 -19.75
CA GLU A 32 2.66 2.65 -20.59
C GLU A 32 3.95 2.27 -19.82
N PRO A 33 3.86 1.39 -18.80
CA PRO A 33 5.06 1.00 -18.05
C PRO A 33 6.06 0.32 -18.98
N ALA A 34 7.32 0.80 -18.95
CA ALA A 34 8.36 0.32 -19.85
C ALA A 34 9.02 -0.99 -19.39
N HIS A 35 9.04 -1.23 -18.07
CA HIS A 35 9.77 -2.35 -17.48
C HIS A 35 8.81 -3.29 -16.71
N PRO A 36 8.77 -4.59 -17.09
CA PRO A 36 7.96 -5.60 -16.39
C PRO A 36 8.25 -5.68 -14.88
N GLY A 37 9.51 -5.50 -14.48
CA GLY A 37 9.92 -5.49 -13.09
C GLY A 37 9.24 -4.40 -12.25
N ASN A 38 8.96 -3.23 -12.83
CA ASN A 38 8.20 -2.18 -12.16
C ASN A 38 6.74 -2.58 -11.94
N ILE A 39 6.13 -3.31 -12.88
CA ILE A 39 4.75 -3.84 -12.75
C ILE A 39 4.71 -4.88 -11.63
N GLY A 40 5.68 -5.82 -11.60
CA GLY A 40 5.79 -6.81 -10.53
C GLY A 40 6.01 -6.18 -9.16
N SER A 41 6.92 -5.21 -9.07
CA SER A 41 7.18 -4.44 -7.84
C SER A 41 5.95 -3.66 -7.38
N ALA A 42 5.19 -3.07 -8.32
CA ALA A 42 3.94 -2.36 -8.00
C ALA A 42 2.87 -3.33 -7.46
N ALA A 43 2.73 -4.52 -8.05
CA ALA A 43 1.83 -5.56 -7.54
C ALA A 43 2.18 -5.94 -6.09
N ARG A 44 3.48 -6.06 -5.77
CA ARG A 44 3.96 -6.30 -4.41
C ARG A 44 3.65 -5.13 -3.49
N ALA A 45 3.90 -3.90 -3.93
CA ALA A 45 3.67 -2.68 -3.17
C ALA A 45 2.21 -2.56 -2.73
N ILE A 46 1.25 -2.69 -3.67
CA ILE A 46 -0.17 -2.56 -3.36
C ILE A 46 -0.68 -3.71 -2.49
N LYS A 47 -0.25 -4.96 -2.74
CA LYS A 47 -0.65 -6.10 -1.91
C LYS A 47 -0.20 -5.96 -0.47
N THR A 48 1.04 -5.55 -0.25
CA THR A 48 1.60 -5.33 1.10
C THR A 48 0.78 -4.30 1.89
N MET A 49 0.19 -3.32 1.20
CA MET A 49 -0.68 -2.29 1.79
C MET A 49 -2.17 -2.67 1.76
N GLY A 50 -2.53 -3.93 1.47
CA GLY A 50 -3.91 -4.41 1.53
C GLY A 50 -4.75 -4.17 0.27
N PHE A 51 -4.17 -3.62 -0.80
CA PHE A 51 -4.84 -3.37 -2.08
C PHE A 51 -4.62 -4.51 -3.08
N ARG A 52 -5.51 -4.59 -4.10
CA ARG A 52 -5.45 -5.69 -5.08
C ARG A 52 -5.80 -5.28 -6.52
N ASP A 53 -6.43 -4.13 -6.74
CA ASP A 53 -6.82 -3.70 -8.10
C ASP A 53 -5.66 -2.97 -8.78
N LEU A 54 -4.89 -3.73 -9.58
CA LEU A 54 -3.84 -3.24 -10.46
C LEU A 54 -4.33 -3.24 -11.90
N ARG A 55 -4.30 -2.09 -12.55
CA ARG A 55 -4.66 -1.89 -13.97
C ARG A 55 -3.44 -1.40 -14.72
N VAL A 56 -3.20 -1.96 -15.91
CA VAL A 56 -2.05 -1.62 -16.73
C VAL A 56 -2.55 -1.18 -18.11
N VAL A 57 -2.20 0.02 -18.52
CA VAL A 57 -2.58 0.61 -19.80
C VAL A 57 -1.41 0.51 -20.77
N ALA A 58 -1.64 -0.08 -21.94
CA ALA A 58 -0.68 -0.18 -23.02
C ALA A 58 0.76 -0.51 -22.55
N PRO A 59 0.97 -1.60 -21.78
CA PRO A 59 2.32 -1.97 -21.33
C PRO A 59 3.21 -2.25 -22.53
N ARG A 60 4.49 -1.87 -22.43
CA ARG A 60 5.47 -2.14 -23.50
C ARG A 60 5.63 -3.63 -23.76
N GLU A 61 5.64 -4.44 -22.71
CA GLU A 61 5.64 -5.90 -22.77
C GLU A 61 4.22 -6.41 -22.50
N ALA A 62 3.54 -6.89 -23.53
CA ALA A 62 2.13 -7.31 -23.44
C ALA A 62 1.95 -8.55 -22.54
N ASP A 63 2.96 -9.39 -22.44
CA ASP A 63 3.01 -10.62 -21.66
C ASP A 63 3.63 -10.44 -20.26
N TYR A 64 3.66 -9.20 -19.74
CA TYR A 64 4.28 -8.85 -18.47
C TYR A 64 3.86 -9.74 -17.30
N ARG A 65 2.64 -10.33 -17.31
CA ARG A 65 2.16 -11.21 -16.22
C ARG A 65 2.98 -12.48 -16.06
N THR A 66 3.53 -12.98 -17.18
CA THR A 66 4.35 -14.21 -17.23
C THR A 66 5.83 -13.90 -17.41
N HIS A 67 6.18 -12.62 -17.54
CA HIS A 67 7.57 -12.20 -17.71
C HIS A 67 8.39 -12.51 -16.45
N GLU A 68 9.56 -13.12 -16.62
CA GLU A 68 10.43 -13.60 -15.55
C GLU A 68 10.75 -12.50 -14.54
N GLU A 69 11.10 -11.31 -15.02
CA GLU A 69 11.43 -10.17 -14.18
C GLU A 69 10.22 -9.70 -13.35
N ALA A 70 9.03 -9.62 -13.95
CA ALA A 70 7.82 -9.22 -13.23
C ALA A 70 7.47 -10.22 -12.12
N LEU A 71 7.57 -11.52 -12.40
CA LEU A 71 7.33 -12.56 -11.40
C LEU A 71 8.38 -12.53 -10.27
N ALA A 72 9.66 -12.33 -10.61
CA ALA A 72 10.74 -12.23 -9.63
C ALA A 72 10.52 -11.06 -8.65
N TYR A 73 10.11 -9.90 -9.14
CA TYR A 73 9.85 -8.73 -8.29
C TYR A 73 8.49 -8.75 -7.58
N ALA A 74 7.50 -9.45 -8.13
CA ALA A 74 6.20 -9.64 -7.47
C ALA A 74 6.32 -10.55 -6.23
N THR A 75 7.25 -11.50 -6.21
CA THR A 75 7.48 -12.44 -5.09
C THR A 75 6.18 -13.13 -4.64
N SER A 76 5.77 -12.97 -3.38
CA SER A 76 4.51 -13.50 -2.83
C SER A 76 3.23 -12.81 -3.35
N SER A 77 3.37 -11.85 -4.26
CA SER A 77 2.27 -11.05 -4.83
C SER A 77 1.96 -11.40 -6.29
N ALA A 78 2.40 -12.58 -6.76
CA ALA A 78 2.11 -13.07 -8.10
C ALA A 78 0.61 -13.16 -8.39
N ASP A 79 -0.24 -13.43 -7.38
CA ASP A 79 -1.69 -13.44 -7.49
C ASP A 79 -2.28 -12.07 -7.91
N VAL A 80 -1.72 -10.95 -7.41
CA VAL A 80 -2.13 -9.60 -7.81
C VAL A 80 -1.65 -9.28 -9.22
N LEU A 81 -0.43 -9.69 -9.56
CA LEU A 81 0.12 -9.54 -10.91
C LEU A 81 -0.72 -10.31 -11.93
N GLU A 82 -1.05 -11.55 -11.64
CA GLU A 82 -1.87 -12.41 -12.49
C GLU A 82 -3.30 -11.86 -12.68
N ALA A 83 -3.91 -11.40 -11.57
CA ALA A 83 -5.24 -10.81 -11.59
C ALA A 83 -5.29 -9.40 -12.21
N SER A 84 -4.15 -8.76 -12.49
CA SER A 84 -4.09 -7.42 -13.07
C SER A 84 -4.76 -7.38 -14.44
N LYS A 85 -5.39 -6.26 -14.78
CA LYS A 85 -6.11 -6.09 -16.05
C LYS A 85 -5.33 -5.19 -16.99
N SER A 86 -5.25 -5.58 -18.27
CA SER A 86 -4.65 -4.76 -19.33
C SER A 86 -5.73 -4.02 -20.12
N TYR A 87 -5.43 -2.77 -20.47
CA TYR A 87 -6.30 -1.90 -21.25
C TYR A 87 -5.51 -1.23 -22.36
N ALA A 88 -6.17 -0.92 -23.48
CA ALA A 88 -5.54 -0.21 -24.58
C ALA A 88 -5.38 1.30 -24.29
N THR A 89 -6.30 1.88 -23.51
CA THR A 89 -6.33 3.32 -23.21
C THR A 89 -6.63 3.58 -21.73
N LEU A 90 -6.20 4.74 -21.23
CA LEU A 90 -6.52 5.16 -19.86
C LEU A 90 -8.04 5.34 -19.67
N ALA A 91 -8.74 5.85 -20.68
CA ALA A 91 -10.20 6.01 -20.61
C ALA A 91 -10.91 4.67 -20.31
N GLN A 92 -10.48 3.57 -20.96
CA GLN A 92 -11.00 2.23 -20.67
C GLN A 92 -10.63 1.76 -19.25
N ALA A 93 -9.41 2.04 -18.81
CA ALA A 93 -8.98 1.67 -17.46
C ALA A 93 -9.70 2.45 -16.36
N LEU A 94 -10.28 3.61 -16.67
CA LEU A 94 -11.07 4.45 -15.78
C LEU A 94 -12.56 4.10 -15.76
N GLU A 95 -13.02 3.13 -16.53
CA GLU A 95 -14.43 2.70 -16.47
C GLU A 95 -14.79 2.23 -15.05
N GLY A 96 -15.92 2.76 -14.51
CA GLY A 96 -16.38 2.49 -13.16
C GLY A 96 -15.62 3.25 -12.05
N VAL A 97 -14.66 4.10 -12.41
CA VAL A 97 -13.96 5.00 -11.50
C VAL A 97 -14.75 6.31 -11.38
N THR A 98 -15.00 6.76 -10.15
CA THR A 98 -15.74 7.99 -9.86
C THR A 98 -14.83 9.20 -9.61
N HIS A 99 -13.56 8.96 -9.29
CA HIS A 99 -12.54 10.00 -9.14
C HIS A 99 -11.16 9.42 -9.43
N ALA A 100 -10.34 10.13 -10.16
CA ALA A 100 -8.97 9.76 -10.49
C ALA A 100 -7.99 10.86 -10.09
N TRP A 101 -6.88 10.45 -9.47
CA TRP A 101 -5.73 11.29 -9.13
C TRP A 101 -4.61 11.03 -10.14
N ALA A 102 -4.21 12.05 -10.89
CA ALA A 102 -3.00 12.03 -11.72
C ALA A 102 -1.77 12.19 -10.81
N MET A 103 -0.91 11.17 -10.73
CA MET A 103 0.33 11.24 -9.97
C MET A 103 1.40 11.97 -10.78
N THR A 104 1.83 13.13 -10.31
CA THR A 104 2.80 14.00 -11.00
C THR A 104 3.77 14.61 -10.00
N GLY A 105 5.03 14.81 -10.40
CA GLY A 105 6.05 15.40 -9.54
C GLY A 105 6.09 16.93 -9.58
N TYR A 106 5.29 17.58 -10.44
CA TYR A 106 5.28 19.04 -10.67
C TYR A 106 3.92 19.52 -11.16
N ASP A 107 3.67 20.82 -11.00
CA ASP A 107 2.46 21.46 -11.50
C ASP A 107 2.34 21.32 -13.02
N ARG A 108 1.13 21.10 -13.48
CA ARG A 108 0.78 20.96 -14.89
C ARG A 108 -0.08 22.13 -15.32
N GLU A 109 0.27 22.74 -16.47
CA GLU A 109 -0.42 23.89 -17.03
C GLU A 109 -1.93 23.65 -17.25
N PHE A 110 -2.31 22.40 -17.57
CA PHE A 110 -3.70 21.99 -17.83
C PHE A 110 -4.27 21.04 -16.77
N GLY A 111 -3.57 20.84 -15.65
CA GLY A 111 -3.99 19.97 -14.55
C GLY A 111 -4.76 20.71 -13.47
N ALA A 112 -5.45 19.95 -12.61
CA ALA A 112 -5.96 20.46 -11.35
C ALA A 112 -4.78 20.92 -10.45
N PRO A 113 -5.02 21.83 -9.48
CA PRO A 113 -3.99 22.19 -8.50
C PRO A 113 -3.36 20.98 -7.84
N LEU A 114 -2.05 21.05 -7.61
CA LEU A 114 -1.28 19.95 -7.08
C LEU A 114 -1.58 19.75 -5.58
N THR A 115 -2.04 18.55 -5.22
CA THR A 115 -2.36 18.15 -3.85
C THR A 115 -1.26 17.23 -3.31
N PRO A 116 -0.74 17.44 -2.09
CA PRO A 116 0.17 16.48 -1.48
C PRO A 116 -0.47 15.09 -1.36
N MET A 117 0.29 14.01 -1.62
CA MET A 117 -0.23 12.64 -1.64
C MET A 117 -0.98 12.27 -0.35
N ARG A 118 -0.49 12.69 0.81
CA ARG A 118 -1.16 12.46 2.11
C ARG A 118 -2.55 13.09 2.16
N GLN A 119 -2.70 14.30 1.66
CA GLN A 119 -4.00 14.99 1.59
C GLN A 119 -4.92 14.29 0.57
N ALA A 120 -4.42 13.93 -0.60
CA ALA A 120 -5.18 13.19 -1.62
C ALA A 120 -5.68 11.84 -1.07
N ALA A 121 -4.86 11.14 -0.26
CA ALA A 121 -5.25 9.92 0.41
C ALA A 121 -6.36 10.14 1.44
N SER A 122 -6.26 11.19 2.26
CA SER A 122 -7.30 11.55 3.24
C SER A 122 -8.62 11.93 2.57
N GLU A 123 -8.58 12.71 1.50
CA GLU A 123 -9.77 13.04 0.70
C GLU A 123 -10.38 11.78 0.06
N THR A 124 -9.54 10.87 -0.44
CA THR A 124 -9.97 9.59 -0.99
C THR A 124 -10.69 8.73 0.05
N ALA A 125 -10.12 8.57 1.25
CA ALA A 125 -10.73 7.82 2.35
C ALA A 125 -12.09 8.41 2.75
N SER A 126 -12.18 9.74 2.81
CA SER A 126 -13.43 10.45 3.11
C SER A 126 -14.49 10.22 2.02
N ARG A 127 -14.10 10.29 0.73
CA ARG A 127 -15.00 10.02 -0.40
C ARG A 127 -15.49 8.59 -0.43
N LEU A 128 -14.60 7.60 -0.22
CA LEU A 128 -14.95 6.18 -0.17
C LEU A 128 -15.92 5.87 0.98
N SER A 129 -15.79 6.56 2.10
CA SER A 129 -16.68 6.41 3.26
C SER A 129 -18.07 7.03 3.03
N ALA A 130 -18.17 8.04 2.16
CA ALA A 130 -19.41 8.81 1.93
C ALA A 130 -20.15 8.41 0.66
N LEU A 131 -19.46 7.89 -0.35
CA LEU A 131 -20.00 7.66 -1.70
C LEU A 131 -19.71 6.23 -2.17
N GLU A 132 -20.53 5.72 -3.08
CA GLU A 132 -20.24 4.50 -3.82
C GLU A 132 -19.28 4.79 -5.00
N GLY A 133 -18.67 3.71 -5.55
CA GLY A 133 -17.76 3.78 -6.68
C GLY A 133 -16.31 3.53 -6.27
N SER A 134 -15.42 3.53 -7.25
CA SER A 134 -13.99 3.30 -7.08
C SER A 134 -13.20 4.58 -7.32
N ILE A 135 -12.03 4.69 -6.69
CA ILE A 135 -11.10 5.81 -6.86
C ILE A 135 -9.77 5.28 -7.38
N ALA A 136 -9.19 5.97 -8.36
CA ALA A 136 -7.95 5.58 -9.01
C ALA A 136 -6.78 6.51 -8.67
N PHE A 137 -5.59 5.94 -8.51
CA PHE A 137 -4.30 6.62 -8.58
C PHE A 137 -3.62 6.22 -9.89
N VAL A 138 -3.35 7.21 -10.76
CA VAL A 138 -2.86 7.00 -12.13
C VAL A 138 -1.40 7.44 -12.21
N PHE A 139 -0.54 6.55 -12.62
CA PHE A 139 0.91 6.75 -12.74
C PHE A 139 1.31 6.67 -14.20
N GLY A 140 2.16 7.56 -14.64
CA GLY A 140 2.67 7.59 -16.01
C GLY A 140 3.93 6.76 -16.22
N THR A 141 4.54 6.93 -17.39
CA THR A 141 5.77 6.26 -17.77
C THR A 141 6.93 6.63 -16.85
N GLU A 142 7.92 5.74 -16.73
CA GLU A 142 9.11 5.97 -15.91
C GLU A 142 9.93 7.19 -16.34
N ARG A 143 9.88 7.53 -17.63
CA ARG A 143 10.72 8.59 -18.21
C ARG A 143 10.06 9.96 -18.20
N SER A 144 8.79 10.04 -18.62
CA SER A 144 8.09 11.31 -18.88
C SER A 144 6.86 11.54 -17.99
N GLY A 145 6.50 10.56 -17.18
CA GLY A 145 5.25 10.62 -16.41
C GLY A 145 4.01 10.53 -17.30
N LEU A 146 2.90 11.12 -16.86
CA LEU A 146 1.65 11.19 -17.60
C LEU A 146 1.72 12.25 -18.70
N THR A 147 1.06 12.02 -19.82
CA THR A 147 0.82 13.03 -20.85
C THR A 147 -0.22 14.04 -20.38
N ASN A 148 -0.34 15.20 -21.07
CA ASN A 148 -1.37 16.19 -20.72
C ASN A 148 -2.79 15.66 -20.97
N GLU A 149 -2.97 14.85 -22.00
CA GLU A 149 -4.23 14.18 -22.32
C GLU A 149 -4.63 13.21 -21.20
N GLU A 150 -3.70 12.44 -20.65
CA GLU A 150 -3.94 11.54 -19.52
C GLU A 150 -4.27 12.32 -18.23
N VAL A 151 -3.55 13.42 -17.95
CA VAL A 151 -3.84 14.29 -16.81
C VAL A 151 -5.25 14.91 -16.93
N CYS A 152 -5.68 15.32 -18.11
CA CYS A 152 -7.02 15.86 -18.35
C CYS A 152 -8.16 14.86 -18.11
N LEU A 153 -7.88 13.55 -18.12
CA LEU A 153 -8.86 12.52 -17.76
C LEU A 153 -9.04 12.37 -16.24
N CYS A 154 -8.13 12.95 -15.45
CA CYS A 154 -8.17 12.87 -14.00
C CYS A 154 -8.81 14.14 -13.39
N GLN A 155 -9.52 13.98 -12.27
CA GLN A 155 -10.20 15.09 -11.59
C GLN A 155 -9.31 15.80 -10.58
N GLY A 156 -8.17 15.22 -10.20
CA GLY A 156 -7.18 15.80 -9.30
C GLY A 156 -5.76 15.46 -9.71
N CYS A 157 -4.81 16.30 -9.29
CA CYS A 157 -3.39 16.01 -9.40
C CYS A 157 -2.82 15.81 -8.00
N ALA A 158 -2.02 14.76 -7.81
CA ALA A 158 -1.37 14.49 -6.54
C ALA A 158 0.14 14.32 -6.71
N ALA A 159 0.90 14.84 -5.74
CA ALA A 159 2.35 14.75 -5.71
C ALA A 159 2.84 14.10 -4.42
N ILE A 160 3.87 13.29 -4.54
CA ILE A 160 4.67 12.85 -3.41
C ILE A 160 5.70 13.95 -3.13
N PRO A 161 5.69 14.60 -1.95
CA PRO A 161 6.69 15.60 -1.61
C PRO A 161 8.09 14.98 -1.66
N ALA A 162 8.91 15.45 -2.57
CA ALA A 162 10.29 15.02 -2.77
C ALA A 162 11.22 16.23 -2.84
N ASP A 163 12.54 15.99 -2.86
CA ASP A 163 13.52 17.07 -3.05
C ASP A 163 13.28 17.74 -4.41
N PRO A 164 13.03 19.06 -4.45
CA PRO A 164 12.85 19.79 -5.72
C PRO A 164 14.02 19.64 -6.70
N ALA A 165 15.22 19.38 -6.21
CA ALA A 165 16.40 19.14 -7.05
C ALA A 165 16.42 17.73 -7.69
N SER A 166 15.66 16.77 -7.12
CA SER A 166 15.55 15.38 -7.62
C SER A 166 14.16 14.80 -7.35
N PRO A 167 13.11 15.35 -7.98
CA PRO A 167 11.72 14.99 -7.66
C PRO A 167 11.26 13.65 -8.26
N SER A 168 12.06 13.05 -9.15
CA SER A 168 11.68 11.82 -9.87
C SER A 168 11.89 10.59 -9.01
N LEU A 169 10.80 9.85 -8.78
CA LEU A 169 10.81 8.54 -8.13
C LEU A 169 10.72 7.43 -9.18
N ASN A 170 11.31 6.27 -8.88
CA ASN A 170 10.99 5.07 -9.63
C ASN A 170 9.48 4.78 -9.55
N LEU A 171 8.89 4.27 -10.63
CA LEU A 171 7.45 4.03 -10.75
C LEU A 171 6.91 3.18 -9.58
N SER A 172 7.54 2.06 -9.29
CA SER A 172 7.06 1.17 -8.21
C SER A 172 7.26 1.76 -6.81
N GLN A 173 8.27 2.61 -6.62
CA GLN A 173 8.46 3.36 -5.36
C GLN A 173 7.37 4.41 -5.18
N ALA A 174 6.98 5.11 -6.24
CA ALA A 174 5.85 6.04 -6.20
C ALA A 174 4.54 5.32 -5.84
N VAL A 175 4.29 4.15 -6.44
CA VAL A 175 3.14 3.30 -6.11
C VAL A 175 3.18 2.85 -4.64
N GLN A 176 4.37 2.47 -4.12
CA GLN A 176 4.51 2.07 -2.72
C GLN A 176 4.15 3.19 -1.76
N ILE A 177 4.63 4.42 -2.00
CA ILE A 177 4.33 5.57 -1.14
C ILE A 177 2.83 5.90 -1.22
N ALA A 178 2.25 5.92 -2.42
CA ALA A 178 0.83 6.19 -2.58
C ALA A 178 -0.04 5.13 -1.88
N ALA A 179 0.30 3.86 -2.00
CA ALA A 179 -0.39 2.77 -1.32
C ALA A 179 -0.24 2.87 0.20
N TYR A 180 0.93 3.24 0.71
CA TYR A 180 1.17 3.44 2.14
C TYR A 180 0.33 4.58 2.71
N GLU A 181 0.35 5.77 2.09
CA GLU A 181 -0.45 6.91 2.54
C GLU A 181 -1.95 6.60 2.46
N MET A 182 -2.38 5.87 1.42
CA MET A 182 -3.78 5.46 1.29
C MET A 182 -4.21 4.48 2.38
N GLN A 183 -3.35 3.51 2.73
CA GLN A 183 -3.62 2.57 3.83
C GLN A 183 -3.73 3.30 5.17
N LEU A 184 -2.80 4.23 5.46
CA LEU A 184 -2.87 5.05 6.67
C LEU A 184 -4.18 5.86 6.73
N ALA A 185 -4.57 6.50 5.62
CA ALA A 185 -5.79 7.29 5.57
C ALA A 185 -7.06 6.43 5.79
N LEU A 186 -7.09 5.18 5.31
CA LEU A 186 -8.20 4.27 5.58
C LEU A 186 -8.25 3.83 7.05
N LEU A 187 -7.10 3.56 7.66
CA LEU A 187 -7.00 3.24 9.09
C LEU A 187 -7.44 4.43 9.95
N ASP A 188 -6.96 5.64 9.66
CA ASP A 188 -7.35 6.88 10.36
C ASP A 188 -8.86 7.12 10.27
N ALA A 189 -9.44 7.01 9.08
CA ALA A 189 -10.88 7.21 8.85
C ALA A 189 -11.75 6.22 9.64
N ARG A 190 -11.19 5.08 10.05
CA ARG A 190 -11.87 4.05 10.86
C ARG A 190 -11.53 4.11 12.34
N GLY A 191 -10.60 4.99 12.75
CA GLY A 191 -10.11 5.05 14.12
C GLY A 191 -9.13 3.92 14.50
N ASP A 192 -8.65 3.18 13.50
CA ASP A 192 -7.74 2.02 13.67
C ASP A 192 -6.25 2.42 13.57
N ALA A 193 -5.97 3.70 13.43
CA ALA A 193 -4.61 4.23 13.30
C ALA A 193 -3.80 4.04 14.58
N GLY A 194 -3.18 2.93 14.74
CA GLY A 194 -2.32 2.63 15.89
C GLY A 194 -2.33 1.17 16.32
N ALA A 195 -3.31 0.40 15.86
CA ALA A 195 -3.40 -1.03 16.15
C ALA A 195 -3.03 -1.86 14.90
N LEU A 196 -1.73 -1.87 14.55
CA LEU A 196 -1.25 -2.67 13.40
C LEU A 196 -1.34 -4.18 13.65
N TYR A 197 -1.21 -4.60 14.92
CA TYR A 197 -1.27 -6.01 15.33
C TYR A 197 -1.99 -6.15 16.66
N ASP A 198 -2.79 -7.19 16.82
CA ASP A 198 -3.56 -7.48 18.04
C ASP A 198 -2.72 -7.55 19.32
N TRP A 199 -1.43 -7.88 19.21
CA TRP A 199 -0.53 -7.97 20.35
C TRP A 199 0.07 -6.63 20.81
N GLN A 200 0.09 -5.59 19.95
CA GLN A 200 0.68 -4.28 20.29
C GLN A 200 0.00 -3.61 21.49
N GLY A 201 -1.30 -3.81 21.67
CA GLY A 201 -2.04 -3.28 22.82
C GLY A 201 -1.78 -4.01 24.13
N ARG A 202 -1.25 -5.24 24.10
CA ARG A 202 -1.05 -6.04 25.31
C ARG A 202 0.03 -5.48 26.24
N PHE A 203 1.03 -4.81 25.68
CA PHE A 203 2.20 -4.29 26.38
C PHE A 203 2.20 -2.74 26.44
N ALA A 204 1.14 -2.10 26.00
CA ALA A 204 1.07 -0.63 25.93
C ALA A 204 1.20 0.07 27.30
N HIS A 205 1.02 -0.65 28.39
CA HIS A 205 1.09 -0.14 29.77
C HIS A 205 2.31 -0.67 30.52
N GLU A 206 3.17 -1.46 29.90
CA GLU A 206 4.39 -1.98 30.52
C GLU A 206 5.54 -1.00 30.30
N GLU A 207 6.25 -0.64 31.36
CA GLU A 207 7.48 0.13 31.23
C GLU A 207 8.57 -0.76 30.59
N PRO A 208 9.26 -0.27 29.54
CA PRO A 208 10.38 -1.01 28.98
C PRO A 208 11.44 -1.28 30.03
N ALA A 209 11.90 -2.54 30.12
CA ALA A 209 12.98 -2.86 31.02
C ALA A 209 14.28 -2.12 30.60
N PRO A 210 15.09 -1.63 31.57
CA PRO A 210 16.40 -1.08 31.26
C PRO A 210 17.26 -2.09 30.51
N LEU A 211 18.07 -1.63 29.55
CA LEU A 211 18.89 -2.51 28.71
C LEU A 211 19.79 -3.44 29.54
N GLU A 212 20.36 -2.93 30.63
CA GLU A 212 21.17 -3.71 31.57
C GLU A 212 20.39 -4.88 32.19
N ALA A 213 19.10 -4.69 32.50
CA ALA A 213 18.24 -5.76 33.02
C ALA A 213 17.95 -6.82 31.93
N VAL A 214 17.76 -6.39 30.69
CA VAL A 214 17.58 -7.28 29.54
C VAL A 214 18.85 -8.10 29.27
N GLU A 215 20.02 -7.47 29.26
CA GLU A 215 21.30 -8.17 29.12
C GLU A 215 21.54 -9.13 30.27
N GLY A 216 21.28 -8.72 31.52
CA GLY A 216 21.38 -9.57 32.68
C GLY A 216 20.45 -10.78 32.63
N PHE A 217 19.26 -10.64 32.06
CA PHE A 217 18.35 -11.77 31.82
C PHE A 217 18.94 -12.75 30.80
N PHE A 218 19.49 -12.26 29.69
CA PHE A 218 20.10 -13.15 28.68
C PHE A 218 21.34 -13.87 29.21
N ASP A 219 22.20 -13.21 29.96
CA ASP A 219 23.35 -13.84 30.63
C ASP A 219 22.92 -14.93 31.62
N HIS A 220 21.85 -14.66 32.36
CA HIS A 220 21.29 -15.64 33.29
C HIS A 220 20.72 -16.86 32.56
N TRP A 221 19.97 -16.60 31.48
CA TRP A 221 19.37 -17.65 30.65
C TRP A 221 20.44 -18.51 29.99
N GLU A 222 21.48 -17.91 29.39
CA GLU A 222 22.58 -18.66 28.80
C GLU A 222 23.25 -19.59 29.80
N ARG A 223 23.53 -19.11 31.02
CA ARG A 223 24.07 -19.94 32.10
C ARG A 223 23.15 -21.07 32.50
N ALA A 224 21.86 -20.82 32.60
CA ALA A 224 20.87 -21.82 32.92
C ALA A 224 20.77 -22.90 31.84
N MET A 225 20.73 -22.49 30.57
CA MET A 225 20.71 -23.41 29.43
C MET A 225 21.98 -24.25 29.30
N ALA A 226 23.13 -23.68 29.59
CA ALA A 226 24.39 -24.42 29.64
C ALA A 226 24.40 -25.45 30.81
N ALA A 227 23.90 -25.06 31.99
CA ALA A 227 23.86 -25.92 33.16
C ALA A 227 22.92 -27.13 32.96
N CYS A 228 21.81 -26.98 32.24
CA CYS A 228 20.91 -28.10 31.92
C CYS A 228 21.30 -28.88 30.66
N GLY A 229 22.40 -28.51 29.98
CA GLY A 229 22.90 -29.19 28.78
C GLY A 229 22.13 -28.88 27.50
N ALA A 230 21.22 -27.89 27.53
CA ALA A 230 20.45 -27.47 26.38
C ALA A 230 21.23 -26.52 25.45
N HIS A 231 22.34 -25.93 25.94
CA HIS A 231 23.22 -25.06 25.18
C HIS A 231 24.69 -25.43 25.39
N ASP A 232 25.47 -25.48 24.31
CA ASP A 232 26.92 -25.64 24.33
C ASP A 232 27.60 -24.29 24.12
N PRO A 233 28.23 -23.66 25.13
CA PRO A 233 28.90 -22.37 25.00
C PRO A 233 30.00 -22.34 23.94
N LYS A 234 30.52 -23.50 23.51
CA LYS A 234 31.50 -23.61 22.42
C LYS A 234 30.86 -23.53 21.04
N LYS A 235 29.53 -23.51 20.94
CA LYS A 235 28.75 -23.39 19.70
C LYS A 235 27.74 -22.22 19.78
N PRO A 236 28.18 -20.98 19.94
CA PRO A 236 27.31 -19.84 20.24
C PRO A 236 26.24 -19.58 19.15
N ARG A 237 26.48 -19.99 17.90
CA ARG A 237 25.50 -19.87 16.83
C ARG A 237 24.19 -20.64 17.02
N HIS A 238 24.22 -21.72 17.80
CA HIS A 238 23.02 -22.49 18.14
C HIS A 238 22.10 -21.73 19.11
N PHE A 239 22.65 -20.87 19.93
CA PHE A 239 21.89 -20.06 20.87
C PHE A 239 21.17 -18.92 20.19
N CYS A 240 21.81 -18.23 19.23
CA CYS A 240 21.19 -17.19 18.41
C CYS A 240 19.96 -17.68 17.63
N LEU A 241 19.93 -18.94 17.17
CA LEU A 241 18.82 -19.51 16.42
C LEU A 241 17.58 -19.78 17.28
N LEU A 242 17.70 -19.90 18.59
CA LEU A 242 16.57 -20.06 19.51
C LEU A 242 15.77 -18.76 19.71
N TYR A 243 16.36 -17.59 19.39
CA TYR A 243 15.69 -16.28 19.46
C TYR A 243 15.01 -15.86 18.16
N THR A 244 15.34 -16.50 17.04
CA THR A 244 14.92 -16.11 15.70
C THR A 244 14.06 -17.14 14.98
N SER A 245 13.74 -18.25 15.63
CA SER A 245 12.81 -19.26 15.08
C SER A 245 11.38 -18.91 15.48
N ASP A 246 10.69 -18.15 14.63
CA ASP A 246 9.24 -18.15 14.52
C ASP A 246 8.80 -19.34 13.66
#